data_f492e6c6b143133942b22649f549c404
#
_entry.id   f492e6c6b143133942b22649f549c404
#
_cell.length_a   1.000
_cell.length_b   1.000
_cell.length_c   1.000
_cell.angle_alpha   90.00
_cell.angle_beta   90.00
_cell.angle_gamma   90.00
#
_symmetry.space_group_name_H-M   'P 1'
#
loop_
_entity.id
_entity.type
_entity.pdbx_description
1 polymer ?
#
loop_
_entity_poly.entity_id
_entity_poly.type
_entity_poly.pdbx_seq_one_letter_code
_entity_poly.pdbx_strand_id
1 'polypeptide(L)'
;MMKEPATLQYFNLLTTKQYVSLPLQMEYNVHTLKNGIRLLHVPAASAISHACILVNAGSRDENEQQMGLAHFIEHLIFKRTEKRNTTQILNRLESVGADLNAYTTKEYTCIHASFLHPFLDRTLELFNDIVFHSTFPEEEMEKEKGVILDEIASYLDQPEEAINDDFEDLLFKGHQLGKNILGTPETVEKLSKKDIQAFVKSHYRTDQIVVAVLGNYNFNKLVKIGEKYFAEIEGNSAASQRVAPSGNPALHQMVDKQIAQSHCMMGMQTYSLHHPYKTGLLLLNNLFGGTGMSSILNLQLREKYGIAYTIESAYSPLSDTGIFAIYFGTDVEKAEKAMKLIRKEMDKLKQKPLTEIQLHKAQSKFIGQIALGEENRIGLIIAMAKSLLDYQHIDSLETVFQKIRKVTVKDMTEIVNEVFDQRQWTSLVFNPTE
;
A
#
# COMPACT_ATOMS: atom_id res chain seq x y z
N MET A 1 -36.62 31.83 -35.02
CA MET A 1 -36.20 31.73 -33.61
C MET A 1 -35.92 30.27 -33.33
N MET A 2 -34.67 29.84 -33.48
CA MET A 2 -34.25 28.46 -33.23
C MET A 2 -33.92 28.36 -31.74
N LYS A 3 -34.54 27.40 -31.05
CA LYS A 3 -34.24 27.06 -29.64
C LYS A 3 -32.86 26.39 -29.59
N GLU A 4 -31.97 26.90 -28.76
CA GLU A 4 -30.70 26.24 -28.43
C GLU A 4 -30.92 24.85 -27.83
N PRO A 5 -30.04 23.88 -28.14
CA PRO A 5 -30.21 22.51 -27.66
C PRO A 5 -29.91 22.42 -26.17
N ALA A 6 -30.72 21.66 -25.45
CA ALA A 6 -30.71 21.45 -24.01
C ALA A 6 -29.42 20.88 -23.43
N THR A 7 -28.41 20.54 -24.23
CA THR A 7 -27.10 19.98 -23.85
C THR A 7 -26.14 20.99 -23.25
N LEU A 8 -26.35 22.29 -23.46
CA LEU A 8 -25.49 23.34 -22.91
C LEU A 8 -25.89 23.78 -21.49
N GLN A 9 -27.13 23.52 -21.08
CA GLN A 9 -27.57 23.86 -19.71
C GLN A 9 -27.04 22.89 -18.63
N TYR A 10 -26.78 21.62 -18.98
CA TYR A 10 -26.16 20.67 -18.03
C TYR A 10 -24.65 20.92 -17.78
N PHE A 11 -23.96 21.55 -18.74
CA PHE A 11 -22.52 21.86 -18.59
C PHE A 11 -22.24 23.04 -17.65
N ASN A 12 -23.21 23.97 -17.51
CA ASN A 12 -23.07 25.13 -16.61
C ASN A 12 -23.42 24.82 -15.15
N LEU A 13 -24.02 23.67 -14.85
CA LEU A 13 -24.28 23.23 -13.46
C LEU A 13 -23.05 22.61 -12.77
N LEU A 14 -22.00 22.29 -13.53
CA LEU A 14 -20.74 21.73 -13.00
C LEU A 14 -19.62 22.78 -12.84
N THR A 15 -19.85 24.01 -13.28
CA THR A 15 -18.91 25.10 -13.07
C THR A 15 -19.44 26.01 -11.97
N THR A 16 -18.72 25.99 -10.84
CA THR A 16 -18.74 26.96 -9.74
C THR A 16 -19.83 26.82 -8.67
N LYS A 17 -19.34 26.66 -7.45
CA LYS A 17 -19.94 26.97 -6.15
C LYS A 17 -20.77 25.91 -5.39
N GLN A 18 -21.16 24.77 -5.91
CA GLN A 18 -21.93 23.79 -5.11
C GLN A 18 -21.11 22.65 -4.49
N TYR A 19 -19.82 22.48 -4.84
CA TYR A 19 -18.92 21.55 -4.13
C TYR A 19 -18.30 22.15 -2.85
N VAL A 20 -18.68 23.38 -2.47
CA VAL A 20 -18.03 24.15 -1.40
C VAL A 20 -18.64 23.93 -0.02
N SER A 21 -19.62 23.06 0.17
CA SER A 21 -20.24 22.86 1.48
C SER A 21 -20.00 21.50 2.16
N LEU A 22 -19.18 20.64 1.57
CA LEU A 22 -18.64 19.50 2.34
C LEU A 22 -17.48 20.03 3.17
N PRO A 23 -17.38 19.73 4.45
CA PRO A 23 -16.20 20.05 5.24
C PRO A 23 -15.04 19.18 4.74
N LEU A 24 -14.35 19.66 3.68
CA LEU A 24 -13.15 19.03 3.10
C LEU A 24 -11.93 19.23 4.02
N GLN A 25 -12.07 19.94 5.12
CA GLN A 25 -11.06 20.04 6.16
C GLN A 25 -11.30 18.94 7.19
N MET A 26 -10.54 17.86 7.05
CA MET A 26 -10.44 16.87 8.10
C MET A 26 -9.51 17.43 9.16
N GLU A 27 -10.07 17.80 10.32
CA GLU A 27 -9.28 18.21 11.48
C GLU A 27 -8.51 17.01 12.00
N TYR A 28 -7.24 17.20 12.31
CA TYR A 28 -6.44 16.20 13.01
C TYR A 28 -5.55 16.86 14.05
N ASN A 29 -5.18 16.09 15.05
CA ASN A 29 -4.27 16.51 16.10
C ASN A 29 -3.09 15.55 16.17
N VAL A 30 -1.89 16.08 16.40
CA VAL A 30 -0.68 15.27 16.58
C VAL A 30 -0.01 15.67 17.88
N HIS A 31 0.42 14.68 18.66
CA HIS A 31 1.26 14.85 19.84
C HIS A 31 2.45 13.89 19.78
N THR A 32 3.64 14.40 20.04
CA THR A 32 4.86 13.57 20.09
C THR A 32 5.22 13.29 21.55
N LEU A 33 5.28 12.01 21.91
CA LEU A 33 5.70 11.57 23.23
C LEU A 33 7.19 11.83 23.46
N LYS A 34 7.63 11.84 24.73
CA LYS A 34 9.05 12.08 25.10
C LYS A 34 10.06 11.13 24.42
N ASN A 35 9.64 9.93 24.05
CA ASN A 35 10.46 8.93 23.36
C ASN A 35 10.39 8.99 21.84
N GLY A 36 9.63 9.94 21.25
CA GLY A 36 9.52 10.14 19.82
C GLY A 36 8.29 9.51 19.15
N ILE A 37 7.55 8.61 19.82
CA ILE A 37 6.30 8.05 19.28
C ILE A 37 5.29 9.17 19.05
N ARG A 38 4.66 9.19 17.86
CA ARG A 38 3.66 10.19 17.49
C ARG A 38 2.26 9.64 17.67
N LEU A 39 1.42 10.39 18.36
CA LEU A 39 -0.01 10.11 18.50
C LEU A 39 -0.77 10.98 17.51
N LEU A 40 -1.50 10.35 16.58
CA LEU A 40 -2.40 11.02 15.64
C LEU A 40 -3.85 10.79 16.07
N HIS A 41 -4.63 11.86 16.11
CA HIS A 41 -6.07 11.79 16.36
C HIS A 41 -6.84 12.47 15.24
N VAL A 42 -7.80 11.76 14.70
CA VAL A 42 -8.79 12.27 13.73
C VAL A 42 -10.17 12.23 14.38
N PRO A 43 -10.73 13.40 14.76
CA PRO A 43 -12.07 13.46 15.34
C PRO A 43 -13.13 12.97 14.35
N ALA A 44 -13.98 12.04 14.77
CA ALA A 44 -15.08 11.54 13.96
C ALA A 44 -16.29 11.21 14.81
N ALA A 45 -17.44 11.79 14.52
CA ALA A 45 -18.69 11.51 15.21
C ALA A 45 -19.23 10.12 14.77
N SER A 46 -18.81 9.08 15.47
CA SER A 46 -19.19 7.69 15.19
C SER A 46 -19.19 6.87 16.47
N ALA A 47 -20.07 5.86 16.54
CA ALA A 47 -20.03 4.85 17.60
C ALA A 47 -18.86 3.86 17.38
N ILE A 48 -18.39 3.71 16.15
CA ILE A 48 -17.25 2.87 15.79
C ILE A 48 -16.01 3.76 15.71
N SER A 49 -14.94 3.28 16.29
CA SER A 49 -13.62 3.89 16.27
C SER A 49 -12.63 2.95 15.57
N HIS A 50 -11.61 3.54 14.99
CA HIS A 50 -10.54 2.81 14.33
C HIS A 50 -9.20 3.26 14.91
N ALA A 51 -8.28 2.33 15.11
CA ALA A 51 -6.94 2.66 15.55
C ALA A 51 -5.93 1.82 14.76
N CYS A 52 -4.73 2.36 14.59
CA CYS A 52 -3.60 1.60 14.10
C CYS A 52 -2.31 2.02 14.80
N ILE A 53 -1.35 1.10 14.83
CA ILE A 53 0.04 1.38 15.13
C ILE A 53 0.85 1.00 13.90
N LEU A 54 1.58 1.96 13.34
CA LEU A 54 2.49 1.77 12.22
C LEU A 54 3.92 1.84 12.72
N VAL A 55 4.71 0.84 12.33
CA VAL A 55 6.16 0.78 12.55
C VAL A 55 6.83 0.87 11.18
N ASN A 56 7.72 1.84 10.98
CA ASN A 56 8.46 2.01 9.72
C ASN A 56 9.61 0.98 9.62
N ALA A 57 9.23 -0.29 9.64
CA ALA A 57 10.07 -1.45 9.47
C ALA A 57 9.29 -2.54 8.74
N GLY A 58 9.86 -3.12 7.70
CA GLY A 58 9.24 -4.13 6.86
C GLY A 58 10.27 -5.09 6.28
N SER A 59 9.88 -5.93 5.30
CA SER A 59 10.76 -6.96 4.76
C SER A 59 11.99 -6.39 4.02
N ARG A 60 11.93 -5.17 3.55
CA ARG A 60 13.08 -4.47 2.95
C ARG A 60 14.24 -4.27 3.95
N ASP A 61 13.95 -4.22 5.23
CA ASP A 61 14.90 -3.93 6.29
C ASP A 61 15.60 -5.21 6.80
N GLU A 62 15.25 -6.37 6.24
CA GLU A 62 15.87 -7.66 6.49
C GLU A 62 17.22 -7.80 5.75
N ASN A 63 18.07 -8.72 6.21
CA ASN A 63 19.22 -9.17 5.41
C ASN A 63 18.87 -10.47 4.64
N GLU A 64 19.73 -10.87 3.71
CA GLU A 64 19.51 -12.04 2.86
C GLU A 64 19.31 -13.36 3.62
N GLN A 65 19.85 -13.47 4.83
CA GLN A 65 19.73 -14.68 5.66
C GLN A 65 18.49 -14.69 6.53
N GLN A 66 17.78 -13.55 6.60
CA GLN A 66 16.63 -13.30 7.47
C GLN A 66 15.35 -12.98 6.67
N MET A 67 15.29 -13.35 5.40
CA MET A 67 14.09 -13.13 4.58
C MET A 67 12.88 -13.81 5.20
N GLY A 68 11.79 -13.06 5.33
CA GLY A 68 10.55 -13.49 5.99
C GLY A 68 10.46 -13.11 7.47
N LEU A 69 11.49 -12.48 8.05
CA LEU A 69 11.56 -12.18 9.47
C LEU A 69 10.49 -11.15 9.92
N ALA A 70 10.27 -10.10 9.16
CA ALA A 70 9.28 -9.08 9.49
C ALA A 70 7.85 -9.66 9.50
N HIS A 71 7.53 -10.51 8.53
CA HIS A 71 6.28 -11.25 8.48
C HIS A 71 6.16 -12.28 9.61
N PHE A 72 7.25 -13.00 9.92
CA PHE A 72 7.29 -13.92 11.04
C PHE A 72 7.03 -13.23 12.39
N ILE A 73 7.59 -12.02 12.59
CA ILE A 73 7.30 -11.20 13.77
C ILE A 73 5.82 -10.84 13.85
N GLU A 74 5.20 -10.48 12.73
CA GLU A 74 3.77 -10.18 12.66
C GLU A 74 2.91 -11.34 13.16
N HIS A 75 3.18 -12.58 12.73
CA HIS A 75 2.50 -13.77 13.22
C HIS A 75 2.69 -13.96 14.72
N LEU A 76 3.91 -13.76 15.19
CA LEU A 76 4.29 -14.07 16.57
C LEU A 76 3.80 -13.05 17.60
N ILE A 77 3.52 -11.80 17.24
CA ILE A 77 3.00 -10.80 18.19
C ILE A 77 1.62 -11.19 18.76
N PHE A 78 0.88 -12.07 18.08
CA PHE A 78 -0.42 -12.57 18.54
C PHE A 78 -0.32 -13.85 19.39
N LYS A 79 0.88 -14.39 19.62
CA LYS A 79 1.04 -15.69 20.28
C LYS A 79 1.28 -15.56 21.78
N ARG A 80 2.21 -14.73 22.21
CA ARG A 80 2.52 -14.59 23.63
C ARG A 80 3.16 -13.25 23.96
N THR A 81 2.65 -12.63 25.01
CA THR A 81 3.29 -11.49 25.68
C THR A 81 3.76 -11.89 27.09
N GLU A 82 4.41 -10.97 27.80
CA GLU A 82 4.72 -11.16 29.22
C GLU A 82 3.47 -11.39 30.08
N LYS A 83 2.32 -10.84 29.66
CA LYS A 83 1.06 -10.84 30.44
C LYS A 83 0.02 -11.83 29.92
N ARG A 84 0.10 -12.24 28.63
CA ARG A 84 -1.00 -12.92 27.94
C ARG A 84 -0.51 -14.08 27.10
N ASN A 85 -1.30 -15.14 27.03
CA ASN A 85 -1.20 -16.18 26.02
C ASN A 85 -2.07 -15.84 24.81
N THR A 86 -1.98 -16.62 23.72
CA THR A 86 -2.72 -16.42 22.46
C THR A 86 -4.21 -16.19 22.67
N THR A 87 -4.89 -17.05 23.42
CA THR A 87 -6.34 -16.94 23.68
C THR A 87 -6.69 -15.63 24.38
N GLN A 88 -5.86 -15.20 25.32
CA GLN A 88 -6.06 -13.94 26.05
C GLN A 88 -5.80 -12.71 25.18
N ILE A 89 -4.86 -12.79 24.24
CA ILE A 89 -4.57 -11.72 23.27
C ILE A 89 -5.78 -11.56 22.34
N LEU A 90 -6.19 -12.63 21.67
CA LEU A 90 -7.30 -12.61 20.71
C LEU A 90 -8.61 -12.18 21.39
N ASN A 91 -8.97 -12.82 22.50
CA ASN A 91 -10.20 -12.48 23.24
C ASN A 91 -10.17 -11.06 23.83
N ARG A 92 -9.02 -10.41 23.91
CA ARG A 92 -8.95 -9.05 24.50
C ARG A 92 -9.83 -8.06 23.74
N LEU A 93 -9.93 -8.19 22.43
CA LEU A 93 -10.78 -7.35 21.57
C LEU A 93 -11.99 -8.10 21.00
N GLU A 94 -11.85 -9.35 20.58
CA GLU A 94 -12.96 -10.12 20.00
C GLU A 94 -14.13 -10.30 20.97
N SER A 95 -13.88 -10.47 22.27
CA SER A 95 -14.92 -10.58 23.29
C SER A 95 -15.84 -9.36 23.41
N VAL A 96 -15.46 -8.24 22.83
CA VAL A 96 -16.26 -7.01 22.77
C VAL A 96 -16.69 -6.65 21.34
N GLY A 97 -16.55 -7.60 20.40
CA GLY A 97 -16.96 -7.43 19.01
C GLY A 97 -16.05 -6.53 18.18
N ALA A 98 -14.81 -6.36 18.62
CA ALA A 98 -13.82 -5.62 17.84
C ALA A 98 -13.09 -6.54 16.85
N ASP A 99 -12.68 -5.98 15.72
CA ASP A 99 -11.84 -6.61 14.71
C ASP A 99 -10.40 -6.16 14.90
N LEU A 100 -9.46 -7.11 15.00
CA LEU A 100 -8.02 -6.88 15.17
C LEU A 100 -7.28 -7.61 14.06
N ASN A 101 -6.41 -6.90 13.36
CA ASN A 101 -5.64 -7.47 12.26
C ASN A 101 -4.26 -6.81 12.15
N ALA A 102 -3.35 -7.43 11.38
CA ALA A 102 -2.04 -6.89 11.06
C ALA A 102 -1.66 -7.24 9.63
N TYR A 103 -0.68 -6.53 9.08
CA TYR A 103 -0.03 -6.87 7.83
C TYR A 103 1.36 -6.23 7.75
N THR A 104 2.25 -6.92 7.03
CA THR A 104 3.62 -6.49 6.75
C THR A 104 3.75 -6.12 5.28
N THR A 105 4.43 -5.01 5.01
CA THR A 105 4.80 -4.59 3.67
C THR A 105 6.32 -4.56 3.51
N LYS A 106 6.80 -4.16 2.35
CA LYS A 106 8.25 -3.98 2.14
C LYS A 106 8.86 -2.97 3.13
N GLU A 107 8.15 -1.90 3.48
CA GLU A 107 8.72 -0.77 4.23
C GLU A 107 8.08 -0.49 5.59
N TYR A 108 6.95 -1.09 5.92
CA TYR A 108 6.30 -0.90 7.22
C TYR A 108 5.45 -2.09 7.63
N THR A 109 5.25 -2.22 8.94
CA THR A 109 4.31 -3.16 9.56
C THR A 109 3.17 -2.36 10.20
N CYS A 110 1.93 -2.80 10.00
CA CYS A 110 0.72 -2.17 10.49
C CYS A 110 -0.08 -3.16 11.33
N ILE A 111 -0.40 -2.78 12.56
CA ILE A 111 -1.40 -3.45 13.39
C ILE A 111 -2.58 -2.50 13.50
N HIS A 112 -3.79 -2.98 13.27
CA HIS A 112 -4.98 -2.13 13.29
C HIS A 112 -6.19 -2.82 13.89
N ALA A 113 -7.13 -2.01 14.39
CA ALA A 113 -8.38 -2.52 14.94
C ALA A 113 -9.55 -1.57 14.68
N SER A 114 -10.73 -2.17 14.54
CA SER A 114 -12.02 -1.47 14.53
C SER A 114 -12.83 -1.91 15.74
N PHE A 115 -13.36 -0.96 16.52
CA PHE A 115 -13.98 -1.26 17.80
C PHE A 115 -15.04 -0.22 18.19
N LEU A 116 -15.92 -0.57 19.13
CA LEU A 116 -16.87 0.40 19.68
C LEU A 116 -16.16 1.43 20.57
N HIS A 117 -16.62 2.68 20.49
CA HIS A 117 -16.06 3.84 21.19
C HIS A 117 -15.58 3.63 22.64
N PRO A 118 -16.27 2.88 23.55
CA PRO A 118 -15.81 2.72 24.94
C PRO A 118 -14.53 1.89 25.10
N PHE A 119 -14.07 1.20 24.05
CA PHE A 119 -12.96 0.23 24.15
C PHE A 119 -11.59 0.76 23.73
N LEU A 120 -11.43 2.08 23.56
CA LEU A 120 -10.16 2.70 23.18
C LEU A 120 -9.00 2.36 24.13
N ASP A 121 -9.21 2.50 25.45
CA ASP A 121 -8.15 2.19 26.45
C ASP A 121 -7.68 0.73 26.34
N ARG A 122 -8.65 -0.19 26.15
CA ARG A 122 -8.39 -1.62 25.94
C ARG A 122 -7.59 -1.89 24.65
N THR A 123 -7.92 -1.19 23.58
CA THR A 123 -7.26 -1.34 22.27
C THR A 123 -5.83 -0.84 22.32
N LEU A 124 -5.59 0.36 22.84
CA LEU A 124 -4.24 0.92 22.95
C LEU A 124 -3.37 0.15 23.95
N GLU A 125 -3.96 -0.36 25.02
CA GLU A 125 -3.27 -1.25 25.95
C GLU A 125 -2.81 -2.55 25.27
N LEU A 126 -3.68 -3.17 24.45
CA LEU A 126 -3.31 -4.37 23.70
C LEU A 126 -2.24 -4.09 22.65
N PHE A 127 -2.35 -2.99 21.91
CA PHE A 127 -1.32 -2.59 20.94
C PHE A 127 0.06 -2.46 21.60
N ASN A 128 0.13 -1.81 22.77
CA ASN A 128 1.36 -1.72 23.54
C ASN A 128 1.89 -3.11 23.91
N ASP A 129 1.01 -3.98 24.42
CA ASP A 129 1.39 -5.29 24.92
C ASP A 129 1.95 -6.18 23.79
N ILE A 130 1.26 -6.26 22.65
CA ILE A 130 1.70 -7.14 21.56
C ILE A 130 2.89 -6.60 20.77
N VAL A 131 3.06 -5.28 20.65
CA VAL A 131 4.17 -4.70 19.87
C VAL A 131 5.47 -4.66 20.68
N PHE A 132 5.38 -4.33 21.98
CA PHE A 132 6.60 -4.06 22.77
C PHE A 132 6.89 -5.10 23.86
N HIS A 133 5.94 -5.99 24.19
CA HIS A 133 6.08 -6.95 25.28
C HIS A 133 5.88 -8.41 24.81
N SER A 134 5.96 -8.68 23.51
CA SER A 134 5.96 -10.05 22.98
C SER A 134 7.22 -10.80 23.36
N THR A 135 7.06 -12.09 23.75
CA THR A 135 8.16 -12.88 24.34
C THR A 135 8.77 -13.90 23.39
N PHE A 136 8.11 -14.18 22.29
CA PHE A 136 8.56 -15.09 21.23
C PHE A 136 9.08 -16.45 21.77
N PRO A 137 8.20 -17.29 22.36
CA PRO A 137 8.60 -18.62 22.84
C PRO A 137 8.97 -19.54 21.69
N GLU A 138 10.00 -20.35 21.84
CA GLU A 138 10.47 -21.30 20.81
C GLU A 138 9.36 -22.24 20.34
N GLU A 139 8.53 -22.75 21.26
CA GLU A 139 7.40 -23.60 20.91
C GLU A 139 6.39 -22.94 19.96
N GLU A 140 6.07 -21.66 20.18
CA GLU A 140 5.18 -20.92 19.29
C GLU A 140 5.89 -20.56 17.97
N MET A 141 7.17 -20.29 18.01
CA MET A 141 7.97 -20.06 16.80
C MET A 141 7.96 -21.27 15.88
N GLU A 142 8.22 -22.48 16.41
CA GLU A 142 8.20 -23.71 15.60
C GLU A 142 6.81 -24.01 15.00
N LYS A 143 5.75 -23.74 15.74
CA LYS A 143 4.38 -23.86 15.20
C LYS A 143 4.13 -22.87 14.05
N GLU A 144 4.52 -21.61 14.23
CA GLU A 144 4.28 -20.58 13.21
C GLU A 144 5.14 -20.74 11.97
N LYS A 145 6.37 -21.29 12.09
CA LYS A 145 7.14 -21.70 10.92
C LYS A 145 6.33 -22.65 10.02
N GLY A 146 5.67 -23.65 10.61
CA GLY A 146 4.79 -24.55 9.86
C GLY A 146 3.66 -23.81 9.15
N VAL A 147 3.00 -22.87 9.83
CA VAL A 147 1.92 -22.06 9.25
C VAL A 147 2.42 -21.22 8.07
N ILE A 148 3.59 -20.59 8.20
CA ILE A 148 4.17 -19.77 7.12
C ILE A 148 4.62 -20.65 5.94
N LEU A 149 5.15 -21.84 6.18
CA LEU A 149 5.48 -22.76 5.11
C LEU A 149 4.24 -23.20 4.31
N ASP A 150 3.11 -23.45 5.00
CA ASP A 150 1.83 -23.71 4.36
C ASP A 150 1.30 -22.50 3.59
N GLU A 151 1.52 -21.29 4.11
CA GLU A 151 1.16 -20.04 3.42
C GLU A 151 2.01 -19.84 2.15
N ILE A 152 3.33 -20.04 2.22
CA ILE A 152 4.22 -20.01 1.05
C ILE A 152 3.73 -21.00 -0.01
N ALA A 153 3.40 -22.23 0.37
CA ALA A 153 2.88 -23.23 -0.56
C ALA A 153 1.55 -22.78 -1.19
N SER A 154 0.64 -22.23 -0.39
CA SER A 154 -0.65 -21.68 -0.88
C SER A 154 -0.48 -20.54 -1.87
N TYR A 155 0.52 -19.67 -1.67
CA TYR A 155 0.84 -18.58 -2.61
C TYR A 155 1.33 -19.10 -3.96
N LEU A 156 2.10 -20.19 -3.97
CA LEU A 156 2.58 -20.81 -5.22
C LEU A 156 1.42 -21.35 -6.08
N ASP A 157 0.31 -21.72 -5.44
CA ASP A 157 -0.92 -22.18 -6.10
C ASP A 157 -1.82 -21.02 -6.60
N GLN A 158 -1.43 -19.75 -6.33
CA GLN A 158 -2.15 -18.55 -6.75
C GLN A 158 -1.29 -17.74 -7.74
N PRO A 159 -1.36 -18.04 -9.04
CA PRO A 159 -0.45 -17.46 -10.03
C PRO A 159 -0.57 -15.94 -10.18
N GLU A 160 -1.75 -15.36 -9.90
CA GLU A 160 -1.95 -13.91 -9.88
C GLU A 160 -1.18 -13.21 -8.75
N GLU A 161 -1.00 -13.88 -7.60
CA GLU A 161 -0.20 -13.35 -6.48
C GLU A 161 1.28 -13.65 -6.69
N ALA A 162 1.62 -14.89 -7.03
CA ALA A 162 3.00 -15.33 -7.22
C ALA A 162 3.74 -14.52 -8.30
N ILE A 163 3.05 -14.11 -9.38
CA ILE A 163 3.68 -13.34 -10.44
C ILE A 163 4.12 -11.93 -9.98
N ASN A 164 3.44 -11.35 -8.98
CA ASN A 164 3.84 -10.05 -8.44
C ASN A 164 5.19 -10.15 -7.74
N ASP A 165 5.38 -11.15 -6.88
CA ASP A 165 6.62 -11.37 -6.15
C ASP A 165 7.78 -11.73 -7.09
N ASP A 166 7.55 -12.67 -8.01
CA ASP A 166 8.57 -13.08 -9.00
C ASP A 166 8.94 -11.90 -9.93
N PHE A 167 7.98 -11.03 -10.25
CA PHE A 167 8.24 -9.82 -11.03
C PHE A 167 9.05 -8.79 -10.25
N GLU A 168 8.75 -8.58 -8.97
CA GLU A 168 9.54 -7.69 -8.12
C GLU A 168 10.97 -8.20 -7.93
N ASP A 169 11.19 -9.52 -7.77
CA ASP A 169 12.55 -10.09 -7.71
C ASP A 169 13.31 -9.88 -9.03
N LEU A 170 12.61 -10.01 -10.16
CA LEU A 170 13.20 -9.74 -11.46
C LEU A 170 13.54 -8.26 -11.64
N LEU A 171 12.65 -7.36 -11.22
CA LEU A 171 12.80 -5.91 -11.36
C LEU A 171 13.89 -5.36 -10.44
N PHE A 172 13.97 -5.84 -9.20
CA PHE A 172 14.93 -5.43 -8.18
C PHE A 172 16.01 -6.47 -7.92
N LYS A 173 16.44 -7.16 -8.97
CA LYS A 173 17.41 -8.26 -8.87
C LYS A 173 18.62 -7.89 -8.02
N GLY A 174 18.85 -8.67 -6.96
CA GLY A 174 19.97 -8.47 -6.03
C GLY A 174 19.73 -7.39 -4.97
N HIS A 175 18.50 -6.91 -4.82
CA HIS A 175 18.12 -5.93 -3.81
C HIS A 175 16.97 -6.45 -2.93
N GLN A 176 16.90 -6.03 -1.67
CA GLN A 176 15.88 -6.50 -0.70
C GLN A 176 14.42 -6.20 -1.13
N LEU A 177 14.17 -5.16 -1.89
CA LEU A 177 12.84 -4.89 -2.45
C LEU A 177 12.32 -5.99 -3.38
N GLY A 178 13.22 -6.75 -4.02
CA GLY A 178 12.84 -7.90 -4.85
C GLY A 178 12.53 -9.16 -4.06
N LYS A 179 12.84 -9.22 -2.76
CA LYS A 179 12.64 -10.44 -1.97
C LYS A 179 11.20 -10.59 -1.52
N ASN A 180 10.70 -11.84 -1.54
CA ASN A 180 9.36 -12.16 -1.06
C ASN A 180 9.22 -11.79 0.42
N ILE A 181 8.08 -11.19 0.80
CA ILE A 181 7.77 -10.79 2.19
C ILE A 181 7.68 -12.03 3.10
N LEU A 182 7.18 -13.14 2.57
CA LEU A 182 7.06 -14.41 3.30
C LEU A 182 8.44 -15.08 3.53
N GLY A 183 9.49 -14.66 2.82
CA GLY A 183 10.77 -15.35 2.79
C GLY A 183 10.77 -16.56 1.89
N THR A 184 11.68 -17.50 2.16
CA THR A 184 11.73 -18.82 1.53
C THR A 184 11.65 -19.92 2.59
N PRO A 185 11.28 -21.16 2.24
CA PRO A 185 11.31 -22.25 3.20
C PRO A 185 12.65 -22.37 3.96
N GLU A 186 13.77 -22.25 3.24
CA GLU A 186 15.10 -22.37 3.81
C GLU A 186 15.47 -21.22 4.77
N THR A 187 14.96 -20.01 4.53
CA THR A 187 15.19 -18.88 5.45
C THR A 187 14.28 -18.96 6.65
N VAL A 188 12.99 -19.22 6.48
CA VAL A 188 11.99 -19.32 7.55
C VAL A 188 12.35 -20.40 8.56
N GLU A 189 12.79 -21.59 8.11
CA GLU A 189 13.23 -22.68 8.99
C GLU A 189 14.39 -22.28 9.91
N LYS A 190 15.30 -21.40 9.45
CA LYS A 190 16.48 -20.98 10.18
C LYS A 190 16.27 -19.79 11.12
N LEU A 191 15.14 -19.08 10.99
CA LEU A 191 14.86 -17.92 11.84
C LEU A 191 14.88 -18.30 13.31
N SER A 192 15.55 -17.50 14.10
CA SER A 192 15.75 -17.70 15.53
C SER A 192 15.22 -16.53 16.37
N LYS A 193 14.99 -16.77 17.64
CA LYS A 193 14.65 -15.72 18.61
C LYS A 193 15.65 -14.58 18.65
N LYS A 194 16.93 -14.87 18.42
CA LYS A 194 17.99 -13.86 18.37
C LYS A 194 17.80 -12.92 17.18
N ASP A 195 17.38 -13.45 16.05
CA ASP A 195 17.11 -12.66 14.84
C ASP A 195 15.95 -11.71 15.08
N ILE A 196 14.84 -12.21 15.67
CA ILE A 196 13.69 -11.40 16.05
C ILE A 196 14.11 -10.26 16.99
N GLN A 197 14.84 -10.59 18.07
CA GLN A 197 15.27 -9.61 19.06
C GLN A 197 16.20 -8.55 18.45
N ALA A 198 17.11 -8.96 17.57
CA ALA A 198 18.01 -8.06 16.87
C ALA A 198 17.25 -7.13 15.92
N PHE A 199 16.29 -7.67 15.15
CA PHE A 199 15.47 -6.88 14.22
C PHE A 199 14.58 -5.87 14.96
N VAL A 200 13.85 -6.30 15.99
CA VAL A 200 13.01 -5.41 16.81
C VAL A 200 13.86 -4.32 17.46
N LYS A 201 14.99 -4.66 18.03
CA LYS A 201 15.90 -3.70 18.67
C LYS A 201 16.44 -2.66 17.68
N SER A 202 16.74 -3.03 16.45
CA SER A 202 17.33 -2.13 15.45
C SER A 202 16.32 -1.35 14.64
N HIS A 203 15.13 -1.93 14.38
CA HIS A 203 14.17 -1.36 13.42
C HIS A 203 12.88 -0.84 14.06
N TYR A 204 12.45 -1.31 15.24
CA TYR A 204 11.28 -0.77 15.93
C TYR A 204 11.65 0.53 16.67
N ARG A 205 12.03 1.52 15.90
CA ARG A 205 12.49 2.82 16.40
C ARG A 205 11.30 3.66 16.82
N THR A 206 11.32 4.18 18.04
CA THR A 206 10.21 4.95 18.60
C THR A 206 9.92 6.24 17.83
N ASP A 207 10.95 6.89 17.26
CA ASP A 207 10.80 8.05 16.37
C ASP A 207 10.19 7.69 14.99
N GLN A 208 10.10 6.41 14.66
CA GLN A 208 9.54 5.85 13.43
C GLN A 208 8.23 5.06 13.70
N ILE A 209 7.54 5.39 14.78
CA ILE A 209 6.26 4.78 15.15
C ILE A 209 5.17 5.85 15.22
N VAL A 210 4.01 5.55 14.63
CA VAL A 210 2.79 6.35 14.75
C VAL A 210 1.68 5.49 15.33
N VAL A 211 1.06 5.96 16.42
CA VAL A 211 -0.18 5.42 16.95
C VAL A 211 -1.30 6.37 16.53
N ALA A 212 -2.24 5.89 15.73
CA ALA A 212 -3.29 6.72 15.16
C ALA A 212 -4.68 6.24 15.61
N VAL A 213 -5.57 7.18 15.88
CA VAL A 213 -6.94 6.92 16.32
C VAL A 213 -7.91 7.82 15.56
N LEU A 214 -8.92 7.22 14.97
CA LEU A 214 -10.06 7.90 14.38
C LEU A 214 -11.29 7.60 15.23
N GLY A 215 -11.92 8.63 15.80
CA GLY A 215 -13.10 8.46 16.66
C GLY A 215 -13.47 9.71 17.45
N ASN A 216 -14.56 9.62 18.19
CA ASN A 216 -15.11 10.75 18.97
C ASN A 216 -14.45 10.86 20.35
N TYR A 217 -13.20 11.28 20.40
CA TYR A 217 -12.45 11.40 21.64
C TYR A 217 -11.98 12.83 21.90
N ASN A 218 -11.90 13.19 23.19
CA ASN A 218 -11.20 14.39 23.59
C ASN A 218 -9.68 14.16 23.45
N PHE A 219 -9.00 15.02 22.70
CA PHE A 219 -7.57 14.84 22.38
C PHE A 219 -6.69 14.79 23.64
N ASN A 220 -6.92 15.66 24.64
CA ASN A 220 -6.13 15.65 25.86
C ASN A 220 -6.30 14.35 26.67
N LYS A 221 -7.49 13.71 26.60
CA LYS A 221 -7.69 12.39 27.21
C LYS A 221 -6.96 11.30 26.43
N LEU A 222 -6.97 11.38 25.09
CA LEU A 222 -6.24 10.46 24.25
C LEU A 222 -4.72 10.56 24.51
N VAL A 223 -4.17 11.77 24.61
CA VAL A 223 -2.76 11.98 24.96
C VAL A 223 -2.42 11.31 26.29
N LYS A 224 -3.25 11.45 27.34
CA LYS A 224 -3.02 10.78 28.63
C LYS A 224 -3.02 9.26 28.52
N ILE A 225 -3.89 8.67 27.66
CA ILE A 225 -3.90 7.22 27.41
C ILE A 225 -2.62 6.84 26.65
N GLY A 226 -2.22 7.61 25.66
CA GLY A 226 -0.98 7.40 24.92
C GLY A 226 0.27 7.49 25.82
N GLU A 227 0.34 8.50 26.67
CA GLU A 227 1.42 8.63 27.68
C GLU A 227 1.46 7.43 28.62
N LYS A 228 0.30 6.99 29.13
CA LYS A 228 0.18 5.83 30.03
C LYS A 228 0.77 4.55 29.44
N TYR A 229 0.55 4.30 28.15
CA TYR A 229 0.95 3.03 27.54
C TYR A 229 2.26 3.10 26.76
N PHE A 230 2.58 4.22 26.16
CA PHE A 230 3.71 4.28 25.21
C PHE A 230 4.86 5.17 25.66
N ALA A 231 4.70 6.05 26.67
CA ALA A 231 5.74 6.99 27.04
C ALA A 231 6.97 6.33 27.74
N GLU A 232 6.78 5.18 28.37
CA GLU A 232 7.84 4.46 29.08
C GLU A 232 8.62 3.47 28.18
N ILE A 233 8.19 3.29 26.92
CA ILE A 233 8.97 2.51 25.95
C ILE A 233 10.31 3.18 25.74
N GLU A 234 11.38 2.41 25.90
CA GLU A 234 12.74 2.92 25.73
C GLU A 234 12.96 3.50 24.33
N GLY A 235 13.40 4.74 24.28
CA GLY A 235 13.65 5.44 23.02
C GLY A 235 14.83 4.82 22.28
N ASN A 236 14.62 4.48 21.01
CA ASN A 236 15.64 4.03 20.10
C ASN A 236 15.60 4.86 18.82
N SER A 237 16.71 5.51 18.49
CA SER A 237 16.85 6.39 17.32
C SER A 237 18.04 6.00 16.42
N ALA A 238 18.55 4.79 16.54
CA ALA A 238 19.66 4.32 15.70
C ALA A 238 19.29 4.37 14.22
N ALA A 239 20.10 5.03 13.38
CA ALA A 239 19.80 5.19 11.97
C ALA A 239 19.96 3.84 11.23
N SER A 240 18.86 3.26 10.77
CA SER A 240 18.87 2.31 9.67
C SER A 240 18.77 3.10 8.37
N GLN A 241 19.75 2.98 7.48
CA GLN A 241 19.68 3.61 6.17
C GLN A 241 19.27 2.55 5.16
N ARG A 242 18.09 2.72 4.56
CA ARG A 242 17.70 2.00 3.35
C ARG A 242 18.59 2.46 2.20
N VAL A 243 19.08 1.51 1.44
CA VAL A 243 19.87 1.78 0.22
C VAL A 243 18.92 1.77 -0.95
N ALA A 244 19.01 2.76 -1.84
CA ALA A 244 18.19 2.79 -3.03
C ALA A 244 18.62 1.68 -4.00
N PRO A 245 17.67 1.01 -4.69
CA PRO A 245 18.01 0.01 -5.68
C PRO A 245 18.73 0.67 -6.86
N SER A 246 19.76 0.00 -7.37
CA SER A 246 20.35 0.38 -8.66
C SER A 246 19.38 0.06 -9.80
N GLY A 247 19.33 0.90 -10.83
CA GLY A 247 18.56 0.59 -12.03
C GLY A 247 19.12 -0.67 -12.72
N ASN A 248 18.28 -1.67 -12.88
CA ASN A 248 18.63 -2.89 -13.62
C ASN A 248 18.24 -2.76 -15.10
N PRO A 249 18.96 -3.42 -16.03
CA PRO A 249 18.50 -3.54 -17.40
C PRO A 249 17.13 -4.22 -17.47
N ALA A 250 16.32 -3.83 -18.43
CA ALA A 250 15.05 -4.51 -18.68
C ALA A 250 15.27 -6.01 -18.97
N LEU A 251 14.51 -6.86 -18.31
CA LEU A 251 14.55 -8.30 -18.45
C LEU A 251 13.23 -8.83 -18.99
N HIS A 252 13.28 -9.89 -19.79
CA HIS A 252 12.09 -10.55 -20.31
C HIS A 252 12.20 -12.03 -20.03
N GLN A 253 11.26 -12.54 -19.22
CA GLN A 253 11.26 -13.92 -18.78
C GLN A 253 9.91 -14.57 -19.03
N MET A 254 9.96 -15.85 -19.45
CA MET A 254 8.80 -16.72 -19.55
C MET A 254 9.06 -17.96 -18.68
N VAL A 255 8.06 -18.37 -17.92
CA VAL A 255 8.14 -19.50 -17.00
C VAL A 255 6.90 -20.36 -17.21
N ASP A 256 7.09 -21.65 -17.43
CA ASP A 256 6.01 -22.60 -17.53
C ASP A 256 5.59 -23.05 -16.12
N LYS A 257 4.29 -23.00 -15.82
CA LYS A 257 3.69 -23.37 -14.53
C LYS A 257 2.45 -24.24 -14.75
N GLN A 258 2.06 -25.02 -13.76
CA GLN A 258 0.81 -25.80 -13.77
C GLN A 258 -0.39 -24.89 -13.47
N ILE A 259 -0.83 -24.15 -14.46
CA ILE A 259 -1.90 -23.13 -14.37
C ILE A 259 -2.85 -23.25 -15.56
N ALA A 260 -4.05 -22.67 -15.45
CA ALA A 260 -5.08 -22.80 -16.49
C ALA A 260 -4.99 -21.74 -17.60
N GLN A 261 -4.36 -20.59 -17.35
CA GLN A 261 -4.25 -19.47 -18.27
C GLN A 261 -2.88 -18.77 -18.12
N SER A 262 -2.49 -17.98 -19.11
CA SER A 262 -1.28 -17.15 -18.97
C SER A 262 -1.53 -15.98 -18.05
N HIS A 263 -0.59 -15.76 -17.13
CA HIS A 263 -0.51 -14.55 -16.31
C HIS A 263 0.70 -13.72 -16.78
N CYS A 264 0.46 -12.45 -17.01
CA CYS A 264 1.47 -11.58 -17.61
C CYS A 264 1.64 -10.35 -16.73
N MET A 265 2.87 -10.01 -16.43
CA MET A 265 3.23 -8.78 -15.76
C MET A 265 4.30 -8.03 -16.52
N MET A 266 4.14 -6.73 -16.67
CA MET A 266 5.11 -5.86 -17.33
C MET A 266 5.18 -4.52 -16.63
N GLY A 267 6.38 -3.96 -16.47
CA GLY A 267 6.56 -2.72 -15.72
C GLY A 267 8.01 -2.29 -15.62
N MET A 268 8.23 -1.27 -14.81
CA MET A 268 9.54 -0.66 -14.63
C MET A 268 9.71 -0.04 -13.25
N GLN A 269 10.95 0.19 -12.85
CA GLN A 269 11.25 1.09 -11.73
C GLN A 269 10.89 2.52 -12.13
N THR A 270 10.33 3.29 -11.18
CA THR A 270 9.86 4.65 -11.44
C THR A 270 9.98 5.55 -10.20
N TYR A 271 9.20 6.60 -10.16
CA TYR A 271 9.25 7.68 -9.16
C TYR A 271 9.02 7.21 -7.73
N SER A 272 9.84 7.73 -6.82
CA SER A 272 9.68 7.54 -5.38
C SER A 272 8.54 8.39 -4.80
N LEU A 273 8.27 8.17 -3.50
CA LEU A 273 7.32 8.95 -2.70
C LEU A 273 7.55 10.48 -2.78
N HIS A 274 8.82 10.90 -2.89
CA HIS A 274 9.19 12.31 -2.84
C HIS A 274 9.38 12.95 -4.22
N HIS A 275 9.15 12.19 -5.30
CA HIS A 275 9.34 12.70 -6.65
C HIS A 275 8.28 13.76 -7.02
N PRO A 276 8.66 14.89 -7.68
CA PRO A 276 7.72 15.95 -8.05
C PRO A 276 6.54 15.44 -8.91
N TYR A 277 6.78 14.47 -9.79
CA TYR A 277 5.78 13.90 -10.68
C TYR A 277 4.97 12.74 -10.09
N LYS A 278 5.12 12.42 -8.79
CA LYS A 278 4.35 11.36 -8.13
C LYS A 278 2.83 11.51 -8.36
N THR A 279 2.31 12.71 -8.13
CA THR A 279 0.86 12.97 -8.30
C THR A 279 0.41 12.81 -9.76
N GLY A 280 1.24 13.25 -10.70
CA GLY A 280 0.98 13.07 -12.13
C GLY A 280 1.00 11.59 -12.54
N LEU A 281 1.93 10.80 -12.00
CA LEU A 281 1.98 9.36 -12.27
C LEU A 281 0.79 8.60 -11.64
N LEU A 282 0.34 8.98 -10.44
CA LEU A 282 -0.90 8.46 -9.86
C LEU A 282 -2.10 8.74 -10.76
N LEU A 283 -2.18 9.96 -11.31
CA LEU A 283 -3.24 10.33 -12.27
C LEU A 283 -3.12 9.55 -13.58
N LEU A 284 -1.91 9.37 -14.12
CA LEU A 284 -1.67 8.55 -15.30
C LEU A 284 -2.07 7.09 -15.07
N ASN A 285 -1.67 6.51 -13.94
CA ASN A 285 -2.07 5.16 -13.54
C ASN A 285 -3.59 5.00 -13.52
N ASN A 286 -4.29 5.93 -12.87
CA ASN A 286 -5.76 5.91 -12.80
C ASN A 286 -6.42 5.99 -14.18
N LEU A 287 -5.88 6.83 -15.07
CA LEU A 287 -6.37 6.97 -16.45
C LEU A 287 -6.09 5.73 -17.29
N PHE A 288 -4.87 5.16 -17.19
CA PHE A 288 -4.37 4.13 -18.08
C PHE A 288 -4.94 2.76 -17.76
N GLY A 289 -4.76 2.28 -16.54
CA GLY A 289 -5.19 0.94 -16.12
C GLY A 289 -5.71 0.85 -14.68
N GLY A 290 -6.07 1.99 -14.04
CA GLY A 290 -6.64 1.97 -12.70
C GLY A 290 -7.96 1.20 -12.63
N THR A 291 -8.45 0.96 -11.42
CA THR A 291 -9.57 0.07 -11.08
C THR A 291 -10.93 0.38 -11.74
N GLY A 292 -11.07 1.51 -12.41
CA GLY A 292 -12.32 1.87 -13.09
C GLY A 292 -12.49 1.19 -14.45
N MET A 293 -13.68 0.65 -14.75
CA MET A 293 -14.00 0.01 -16.04
C MET A 293 -13.78 0.92 -17.26
N SER A 294 -13.70 2.22 -17.07
CA SER A 294 -13.46 3.23 -18.12
C SER A 294 -11.98 3.59 -18.29
N SER A 295 -11.03 2.86 -17.66
CA SER A 295 -9.61 3.03 -17.93
C SER A 295 -9.27 2.60 -19.37
N ILE A 296 -8.17 3.15 -19.92
CA ILE A 296 -7.78 2.90 -21.31
C ILE A 296 -7.59 1.42 -21.57
N LEU A 297 -6.88 0.71 -20.68
CA LEU A 297 -6.62 -0.71 -20.83
C LEU A 297 -7.90 -1.54 -20.75
N ASN A 298 -8.78 -1.27 -19.81
CA ASN A 298 -10.07 -1.98 -19.70
C ASN A 298 -10.90 -1.80 -20.96
N LEU A 299 -11.06 -0.56 -21.44
CA LEU A 299 -11.84 -0.28 -22.66
C LEU A 299 -11.25 -0.95 -23.91
N GLN A 300 -9.93 -1.03 -24.01
CA GLN A 300 -9.30 -1.63 -25.19
C GLN A 300 -9.21 -3.16 -25.09
N LEU A 301 -8.63 -3.72 -24.03
CA LEU A 301 -8.34 -5.15 -23.97
C LEU A 301 -9.54 -5.97 -23.53
N ARG A 302 -10.32 -5.49 -22.57
CA ARG A 302 -11.50 -6.19 -22.06
C ARG A 302 -12.72 -5.93 -22.95
N GLU A 303 -13.16 -4.67 -23.06
CA GLU A 303 -14.44 -4.36 -23.71
C GLU A 303 -14.37 -4.50 -25.23
N LYS A 304 -13.34 -3.97 -25.86
CA LYS A 304 -13.24 -3.94 -27.32
C LYS A 304 -12.75 -5.24 -27.93
N TYR A 305 -11.74 -5.85 -27.34
CA TYR A 305 -11.10 -7.03 -27.93
C TYR A 305 -11.43 -8.34 -27.23
N GLY A 306 -11.96 -8.32 -25.99
CA GLY A 306 -12.29 -9.53 -25.22
C GLY A 306 -11.07 -10.43 -24.98
N ILE A 307 -9.88 -9.82 -24.79
CA ILE A 307 -8.63 -10.54 -24.67
C ILE A 307 -8.32 -10.87 -23.21
N ALA A 308 -8.53 -9.94 -22.30
CA ALA A 308 -8.24 -10.12 -20.88
C ALA A 308 -9.49 -9.83 -20.06
N TYR A 309 -9.83 -10.73 -19.13
CA TYR A 309 -10.93 -10.49 -18.18
C TYR A 309 -10.49 -9.55 -17.07
N THR A 310 -9.29 -9.79 -16.53
CA THR A 310 -8.64 -8.91 -15.54
C THR A 310 -7.46 -8.22 -16.22
N ILE A 311 -7.45 -6.90 -16.15
CA ILE A 311 -6.31 -6.07 -16.57
C ILE A 311 -6.28 -4.82 -15.72
N GLU A 312 -5.15 -4.56 -15.12
CA GLU A 312 -4.95 -3.39 -14.27
C GLU A 312 -3.52 -2.87 -14.33
N SER A 313 -3.34 -1.61 -14.03
CA SER A 313 -2.04 -1.03 -13.75
C SER A 313 -1.97 -0.52 -12.32
N ALA A 314 -0.83 -0.70 -11.70
CA ALA A 314 -0.52 -0.25 -10.36
C ALA A 314 0.72 0.65 -10.36
N TYR A 315 0.69 1.69 -9.56
CA TYR A 315 1.85 2.49 -9.21
C TYR A 315 2.05 2.46 -7.70
N SER A 316 3.16 1.86 -7.28
CA SER A 316 3.55 1.71 -5.87
C SER A 316 4.78 2.56 -5.59
N PRO A 317 4.61 3.81 -5.09
CA PRO A 317 5.74 4.64 -4.67
C PRO A 317 6.32 4.13 -3.36
N LEU A 318 7.64 3.95 -3.33
CA LEU A 318 8.45 3.57 -2.17
C LEU A 318 9.29 4.76 -1.70
N SER A 319 9.97 4.63 -0.58
CA SER A 319 10.72 5.75 0.04
C SER A 319 11.77 6.38 -0.88
N ASP A 320 12.44 5.61 -1.73
CA ASP A 320 13.55 6.05 -2.60
C ASP A 320 13.42 5.58 -4.06
N THR A 321 12.40 4.80 -4.39
CA THR A 321 12.07 4.33 -5.73
C THR A 321 10.55 4.16 -5.88
N GLY A 322 10.10 3.55 -6.96
CA GLY A 322 8.72 3.13 -7.15
C GLY A 322 8.62 2.05 -8.21
N ILE A 323 7.47 1.42 -8.30
CA ILE A 323 7.12 0.42 -9.31
C ILE A 323 5.90 0.93 -10.07
N PHE A 324 5.98 0.93 -11.40
CA PHE A 324 4.80 1.02 -12.24
C PHE A 324 4.68 -0.29 -13.01
N ALA A 325 3.59 -1.01 -12.81
CA ALA A 325 3.39 -2.31 -13.41
C ALA A 325 1.97 -2.47 -13.98
N ILE A 326 1.84 -3.35 -14.96
CA ILE A 326 0.58 -3.77 -15.58
C ILE A 326 0.50 -5.28 -15.45
N TYR A 327 -0.58 -5.75 -14.84
CA TYR A 327 -0.92 -7.16 -14.76
C TYR A 327 -2.14 -7.46 -15.63
N PHE A 328 -2.16 -8.64 -16.26
CA PHE A 328 -3.34 -9.20 -16.89
C PHE A 328 -3.28 -10.72 -16.99
N GLY A 329 -4.47 -11.36 -16.89
CA GLY A 329 -4.68 -12.77 -17.16
C GLY A 329 -5.37 -12.98 -18.52
N THR A 330 -4.92 -13.98 -19.31
CA THR A 330 -5.47 -14.23 -20.64
C THR A 330 -5.15 -15.67 -21.12
N ASP A 331 -5.78 -16.10 -22.22
CA ASP A 331 -5.41 -17.33 -22.89
C ASP A 331 -3.98 -17.24 -23.47
N VAL A 332 -3.25 -18.36 -23.53
CA VAL A 332 -1.87 -18.45 -24.01
C VAL A 332 -1.71 -17.78 -25.39
N GLU A 333 -2.60 -18.14 -26.31
CA GLU A 333 -2.58 -17.64 -27.71
C GLU A 333 -2.81 -16.12 -27.81
N LYS A 334 -3.38 -15.51 -26.78
CA LYS A 334 -3.71 -14.08 -26.75
C LYS A 334 -2.68 -13.22 -26.02
N ALA A 335 -1.79 -13.81 -25.22
CA ALA A 335 -0.85 -13.10 -24.36
C ALA A 335 0.05 -12.12 -25.15
N GLU A 336 0.68 -12.58 -26.21
CA GLU A 336 1.54 -11.72 -27.06
C GLU A 336 0.74 -10.57 -27.71
N LYS A 337 -0.47 -10.86 -28.17
CA LYS A 337 -1.37 -9.85 -28.75
C LYS A 337 -1.76 -8.80 -27.71
N ALA A 338 -2.06 -9.22 -26.48
CA ALA A 338 -2.37 -8.31 -25.37
C ALA A 338 -1.20 -7.37 -25.08
N MET A 339 0.02 -7.90 -24.94
CA MET A 339 1.22 -7.09 -24.74
C MET A 339 1.46 -6.09 -25.88
N LYS A 340 1.27 -6.50 -27.14
CA LYS A 340 1.37 -5.60 -28.29
C LYS A 340 0.32 -4.48 -28.27
N LEU A 341 -0.90 -4.79 -27.83
CA LEU A 341 -1.97 -3.78 -27.68
C LEU A 341 -1.66 -2.79 -26.56
N ILE A 342 -1.17 -3.25 -25.41
CA ILE A 342 -0.74 -2.39 -24.31
C ILE A 342 0.33 -1.40 -24.80
N ARG A 343 1.39 -1.91 -25.44
CA ARG A 343 2.46 -1.09 -26.01
C ARG A 343 1.93 -0.06 -27.02
N LYS A 344 0.97 -0.47 -27.86
CA LYS A 344 0.32 0.43 -28.81
C LYS A 344 -0.46 1.55 -28.11
N GLU A 345 -1.15 1.29 -27.01
CA GLU A 345 -1.86 2.35 -26.27
C GLU A 345 -0.87 3.30 -25.58
N MET A 346 0.26 2.78 -25.07
CA MET A 346 1.35 3.61 -24.55
C MET A 346 1.90 4.55 -25.64
N ASP A 347 2.20 4.01 -26.82
CA ASP A 347 2.70 4.78 -27.97
C ASP A 347 1.69 5.84 -28.44
N LYS A 348 0.40 5.53 -28.40
CA LYS A 348 -0.64 6.52 -28.73
C LYS A 348 -0.63 7.73 -27.79
N LEU A 349 -0.45 7.50 -26.49
CA LEU A 349 -0.37 8.59 -25.53
C LEU A 349 0.90 9.43 -25.72
N LYS A 350 2.02 8.79 -26.13
CA LYS A 350 3.27 9.49 -26.48
C LYS A 350 3.10 10.34 -27.75
N GLN A 351 2.48 9.79 -28.79
CA GLN A 351 2.30 10.47 -30.09
C GLN A 351 1.22 11.54 -30.04
N LYS A 352 0.21 11.35 -29.21
CA LYS A 352 -0.92 12.27 -29.09
C LYS A 352 -1.18 12.58 -27.61
N PRO A 353 -0.52 13.61 -27.07
CA PRO A 353 -0.73 14.07 -25.72
C PRO A 353 -2.22 14.35 -25.41
N LEU A 354 -2.57 14.27 -24.14
CA LEU A 354 -3.92 14.62 -23.68
C LEU A 354 -4.25 16.08 -24.02
N THR A 355 -5.48 16.31 -24.42
CA THR A 355 -6.01 17.68 -24.47
C THR A 355 -6.36 18.16 -23.07
N GLU A 356 -6.45 19.48 -22.84
CA GLU A 356 -6.88 20.06 -21.55
C GLU A 356 -8.23 19.47 -21.08
N ILE A 357 -9.17 19.25 -22.01
CA ILE A 357 -10.48 18.66 -21.71
C ILE A 357 -10.34 17.21 -21.21
N GLN A 358 -9.47 16.43 -21.84
CA GLN A 358 -9.22 15.05 -21.43
C GLN A 358 -8.53 14.98 -20.07
N LEU A 359 -7.54 15.84 -19.86
CA LEU A 359 -6.86 15.96 -18.58
C LEU A 359 -7.84 16.36 -17.47
N HIS A 360 -8.64 17.38 -17.68
CA HIS A 360 -9.66 17.82 -16.71
C HIS A 360 -10.65 16.70 -16.34
N LYS A 361 -11.09 15.91 -17.33
CA LYS A 361 -11.95 14.73 -17.07
C LYS A 361 -11.25 13.67 -16.24
N ALA A 362 -9.98 13.38 -16.51
CA ALA A 362 -9.18 12.43 -15.73
C ALA A 362 -8.99 12.92 -14.29
N GLN A 363 -8.65 14.20 -14.09
CA GLN A 363 -8.53 14.83 -12.78
C GLN A 363 -9.85 14.75 -11.99
N SER A 364 -10.97 15.09 -12.61
CA SER A 364 -12.29 15.07 -11.96
C SER A 364 -12.69 13.65 -11.54
N LYS A 365 -12.44 12.65 -12.41
CA LYS A 365 -12.67 11.23 -12.10
C LYS A 365 -11.83 10.79 -10.91
N PHE A 366 -10.53 11.08 -10.91
CA PHE A 366 -9.60 10.67 -9.87
C PHE A 366 -9.93 11.33 -8.53
N ILE A 367 -10.23 12.62 -8.51
CA ILE A 367 -10.69 13.35 -7.33
C ILE A 367 -11.98 12.71 -6.76
N GLY A 368 -12.95 12.38 -7.60
CA GLY A 368 -14.17 11.70 -7.15
C GLY A 368 -13.91 10.34 -6.52
N GLN A 369 -13.00 9.55 -7.08
CA GLN A 369 -12.63 8.24 -6.54
C GLN A 369 -11.90 8.36 -5.19
N ILE A 370 -11.00 9.35 -5.03
CA ILE A 370 -10.35 9.64 -3.74
C ILE A 370 -11.41 10.03 -2.71
N ALA A 371 -12.33 10.93 -3.07
CA ALA A 371 -13.39 11.36 -2.15
C ALA A 371 -14.29 10.20 -1.69
N LEU A 372 -14.62 9.26 -2.59
CA LEU A 372 -15.37 8.04 -2.24
C LEU A 372 -14.56 7.10 -1.34
N GLY A 373 -13.24 7.06 -1.50
CA GLY A 373 -12.33 6.26 -0.67
C GLY A 373 -12.32 6.68 0.82
N GLU A 374 -12.67 7.93 1.12
CA GLU A 374 -12.75 8.44 2.51
C GLU A 374 -13.79 7.74 3.39
N GLU A 375 -14.79 7.08 2.77
CA GLU A 375 -15.76 6.26 3.49
C GLU A 375 -15.12 5.00 4.12
N ASN A 376 -13.98 4.54 3.60
CA ASN A 376 -13.18 3.49 4.23
C ASN A 376 -12.34 4.08 5.38
N ARG A 377 -12.94 4.20 6.55
CA ARG A 377 -12.35 4.90 7.70
C ARG A 377 -11.09 4.24 8.26
N ILE A 378 -11.01 2.91 8.23
CA ILE A 378 -9.78 2.21 8.66
C ILE A 378 -8.65 2.44 7.65
N GLY A 379 -8.92 2.37 6.36
CA GLY A 379 -7.96 2.72 5.31
C GLY A 379 -7.50 4.17 5.40
N LEU A 380 -8.43 5.09 5.72
CA LEU A 380 -8.12 6.51 5.90
C LEU A 380 -7.15 6.76 7.05
N ILE A 381 -7.41 6.21 8.25
CA ILE A 381 -6.52 6.45 9.40
C ILE A 381 -5.13 5.84 9.19
N ILE A 382 -5.06 4.69 8.51
CA ILE A 382 -3.78 4.07 8.13
C ILE A 382 -3.03 4.96 7.12
N ALA A 383 -3.70 5.47 6.09
CA ALA A 383 -3.10 6.37 5.11
C ALA A 383 -2.60 7.69 5.72
N MET A 384 -3.35 8.25 6.67
CA MET A 384 -2.93 9.45 7.42
C MET A 384 -1.72 9.18 8.31
N ALA A 385 -1.70 8.04 9.02
CA ALA A 385 -0.56 7.61 9.83
C ALA A 385 0.68 7.38 8.96
N LYS A 386 0.52 6.75 7.78
CA LYS A 386 1.59 6.56 6.80
C LYS A 386 2.10 7.90 6.27
N SER A 387 1.21 8.85 5.95
CA SER A 387 1.61 10.21 5.54
C SER A 387 2.43 10.92 6.61
N LEU A 388 2.07 10.75 7.88
CA LEU A 388 2.83 11.33 8.99
C LEU A 388 4.21 10.68 9.15
N LEU A 389 4.36 9.38 8.86
CA LEU A 389 5.66 8.71 8.81
C LEU A 389 6.52 9.22 7.65
N ASP A 390 5.97 9.24 6.44
CA ASP A 390 6.70 9.51 5.21
C ASP A 390 7.06 10.98 5.02
N TYR A 391 6.13 11.88 5.38
CA TYR A 391 6.24 13.32 5.06
C TYR A 391 6.32 14.21 6.30
N GLN A 392 6.14 13.65 7.51
CA GLN A 392 6.04 14.39 8.77
C GLN A 392 4.86 15.40 8.81
N HIS A 393 3.97 15.33 7.84
CA HIS A 393 2.74 16.11 7.76
C HIS A 393 1.64 15.34 7.02
N ILE A 394 0.41 15.78 7.17
CA ILE A 394 -0.76 15.19 6.51
C ILE A 394 -1.41 16.30 5.67
N ASP A 395 -1.51 16.06 4.36
CA ASP A 395 -2.24 16.95 3.47
C ASP A 395 -3.75 16.84 3.72
N SER A 396 -4.44 17.98 3.71
CA SER A 396 -5.91 17.97 3.66
C SER A 396 -6.39 17.45 2.29
N LEU A 397 -7.62 16.92 2.23
CA LEU A 397 -8.22 16.52 0.96
C LEU A 397 -8.20 17.64 -0.08
N GLU A 398 -8.51 18.86 0.35
CA GLU A 398 -8.46 20.01 -0.55
C GLU A 398 -7.04 20.21 -1.10
N THR A 399 -6.01 20.06 -0.26
CA THR A 399 -4.61 20.13 -0.72
C THR A 399 -4.29 19.03 -1.72
N VAL A 400 -4.75 17.80 -1.47
CA VAL A 400 -4.60 16.68 -2.41
C VAL A 400 -5.32 16.97 -3.73
N PHE A 401 -6.55 17.46 -3.69
CA PHE A 401 -7.31 17.84 -4.89
C PHE A 401 -6.63 18.97 -5.67
N GLN A 402 -6.09 19.97 -4.97
CA GLN A 402 -5.33 21.04 -5.59
C GLN A 402 -4.05 20.53 -6.27
N LYS A 403 -3.33 19.59 -5.64
CA LYS A 403 -2.15 18.93 -6.25
C LYS A 403 -2.54 18.21 -7.54
N ILE A 404 -3.67 17.50 -7.56
CA ILE A 404 -4.17 16.83 -8.77
C ILE A 404 -4.56 17.85 -9.85
N ARG A 405 -5.30 18.91 -9.50
CA ARG A 405 -5.71 19.96 -10.45
C ARG A 405 -4.53 20.75 -11.02
N LYS A 406 -3.41 20.84 -10.31
CA LYS A 406 -2.19 21.50 -10.76
C LYS A 406 -1.38 20.73 -11.79
N VAL A 407 -1.64 19.43 -11.95
CA VAL A 407 -0.98 18.62 -12.99
C VAL A 407 -1.38 19.17 -14.36
N THR A 408 -0.40 19.53 -15.18
CA THR A 408 -0.60 20.13 -16.51
C THR A 408 -0.48 19.07 -17.62
N VAL A 409 -0.93 19.41 -18.82
CA VAL A 409 -0.71 18.59 -20.02
C VAL A 409 0.79 18.40 -20.27
N LYS A 410 1.60 19.42 -19.99
CA LYS A 410 3.06 19.34 -20.11
C LYS A 410 3.63 18.28 -19.15
N ASP A 411 3.25 18.32 -17.86
CA ASP A 411 3.70 17.34 -16.88
C ASP A 411 3.29 15.91 -17.29
N MET A 412 2.04 15.74 -17.73
CA MET A 412 1.57 14.43 -18.22
C MET A 412 2.36 13.94 -19.44
N THR A 413 2.73 14.85 -20.33
CA THR A 413 3.54 14.52 -21.52
C THR A 413 4.94 14.07 -21.14
N GLU A 414 5.57 14.74 -20.19
CA GLU A 414 6.90 14.39 -19.68
C GLU A 414 6.85 13.02 -18.98
N ILE A 415 5.87 12.80 -18.09
CA ILE A 415 5.67 11.53 -17.40
C ILE A 415 5.43 10.37 -18.39
N VAL A 416 4.54 10.58 -19.37
CA VAL A 416 4.24 9.57 -20.41
C VAL A 416 5.49 9.22 -21.22
N ASN A 417 6.30 10.22 -21.61
CA ASN A 417 7.52 9.98 -22.38
C ASN A 417 8.57 9.20 -21.58
N GLU A 418 8.68 9.46 -20.28
CA GLU A 418 9.63 8.80 -19.39
C GLU A 418 9.15 7.40 -19.00
N VAL A 419 7.94 7.30 -18.43
CA VAL A 419 7.42 6.04 -17.89
C VAL A 419 7.03 5.05 -19.01
N PHE A 420 6.60 5.52 -20.17
CA PHE A 420 6.28 4.66 -21.32
C PHE A 420 7.46 4.46 -22.29
N ASP A 421 8.69 4.66 -21.82
CA ASP A 421 9.88 4.24 -22.58
C ASP A 421 10.03 2.71 -22.48
N GLN A 422 9.52 2.01 -23.49
CA GLN A 422 9.43 0.55 -23.52
C GLN A 422 10.80 -0.16 -23.41
N ARG A 423 11.92 0.55 -23.62
CA ARG A 423 13.28 0.00 -23.47
C ARG A 423 13.63 -0.30 -22.01
N GLN A 424 12.92 0.31 -21.07
CA GLN A 424 13.13 0.15 -19.63
C GLN A 424 12.16 -0.86 -19.00
N TRP A 425 11.25 -1.42 -19.77
CA TRP A 425 10.18 -2.28 -19.27
C TRP A 425 10.63 -3.74 -19.18
N THR A 426 10.65 -4.25 -17.97
CA THR A 426 10.76 -5.67 -17.66
C THR A 426 9.42 -6.36 -17.90
N SER A 427 9.42 -7.63 -18.29
CA SER A 427 8.20 -8.45 -18.39
C SER A 427 8.44 -9.86 -17.90
N LEU A 428 7.44 -10.40 -17.22
CA LEU A 428 7.35 -11.78 -16.75
C LEU A 428 6.04 -12.39 -17.25
N VAL A 429 6.11 -13.59 -17.80
CA VAL A 429 4.96 -14.35 -18.28
C VAL A 429 5.00 -15.74 -17.65
N PHE A 430 3.94 -16.11 -16.95
CA PHE A 430 3.67 -17.49 -16.59
C PHE A 430 2.77 -18.11 -17.65
N ASN A 431 3.20 -19.20 -18.24
CA ASN A 431 2.41 -19.97 -19.19
C ASN A 431 1.98 -21.31 -18.61
N PRO A 432 0.80 -21.81 -19.00
CA PRO A 432 0.43 -23.20 -18.72
C PRO A 432 1.47 -24.17 -19.27
N THR A 433 1.84 -25.17 -18.46
CA THR A 433 2.50 -26.38 -18.98
C THR A 433 1.51 -27.18 -19.79
N GLU A 434 1.94 -27.78 -20.93
CA GLU A 434 1.13 -28.70 -21.73
C GLU A 434 0.71 -29.95 -20.94
#